data_d998a7b2b29e27388977c548c337d9a1
#
_entry.id   d998a7b2b29e27388977c548c337d9a1
#
_cell.length_a   1.000
_cell.length_b   1.000
_cell.length_c   1.000
_cell.angle_alpha   90.00
_cell.angle_beta   90.00
_cell.angle_gamma   90.00
#
_symmetry.space_group_name_H-M   'P 1'
#
loop_
_entity.id
_entity.type
_entity.pdbx_description
1 polymer ?
#
loop_
_entity_poly.entity_id
_entity_poly.type
_entity_poly.pdbx_seq_one_letter_code
_entity_poly.pdbx_strand_id
1 'polypeptide(L)'
;MESSKSRRDFIKKSIAAGIAIPFLGTSLLACDTEESKKMKILILGGTSFLGPHQIKYALERGHSVSIFTRGKTKSTVHPEVFDKVEHLIGDRNNNLKALETGEWDLVIDNSGQNVKWTTDTAELLKDRVKYYLYTSSTGVYYPYLGDHITEETVTLTKEPETLDHPDEKLEYWYGVMKTNSENAAIKAFGVDRTIIARPTYMFGPGDKTNRFIHWPIRLAKGGDVLVPGKKEDLVQYADVRDVAEFMIRLAENKLTGKFNIVGPTNQQTMLEFVNEAKGAFNVNTNIVAIDDYDFLEKNGIQYLVPWIPPIGKNYGSSRASNKKAITAGLTFRDLKTSVKEMHDWWYSDAITQEKRDVVEKNPKGVLMNEEEILKKWKALKS
;
A
#
# COMPACT_ATOMS: atom_id res chain seq x y z
N MET A 1 36.80 -31.79 -32.25
CA MET A 1 36.54 -32.86 -31.27
C MET A 1 37.47 -32.64 -30.10
N GLU A 2 37.02 -31.96 -29.04
CA GLU A 2 37.68 -31.96 -27.74
C GLU A 2 36.60 -32.05 -26.66
N SER A 3 36.79 -33.07 -25.83
CA SER A 3 35.78 -33.55 -24.88
C SER A 3 35.73 -32.68 -23.64
N SER A 4 34.52 -32.38 -23.21
CA SER A 4 34.22 -31.73 -21.93
C SER A 4 34.69 -32.64 -20.78
N LYS A 5 35.69 -32.21 -20.00
CA LYS A 5 36.06 -32.85 -18.74
C LYS A 5 35.09 -32.45 -17.64
N SER A 6 34.42 -33.44 -17.12
CA SER A 6 33.38 -33.34 -16.09
C SER A 6 33.92 -32.83 -14.75
N ARG A 7 33.13 -31.98 -14.06
CA ARG A 7 33.37 -31.53 -12.66
C ARG A 7 33.67 -32.68 -11.68
N ARG A 8 33.32 -33.91 -12.04
CA ARG A 8 33.52 -35.12 -11.23
C ARG A 8 34.99 -35.55 -11.17
N ASP A 9 35.81 -35.25 -12.20
CA ASP A 9 37.22 -35.60 -12.25
C ASP A 9 38.11 -34.63 -11.47
N PHE A 10 37.64 -33.41 -11.24
CA PHE A 10 38.34 -32.44 -10.39
C PHE A 10 38.29 -32.82 -8.90
N ILE A 11 37.15 -33.36 -8.46
CA ILE A 11 36.95 -33.75 -7.04
C ILE A 11 37.76 -35.01 -6.67
N LYS A 12 37.96 -35.93 -7.61
CA LYS A 12 38.71 -37.18 -7.37
C LYS A 12 40.25 -37.01 -7.29
N LYS A 13 40.79 -35.92 -7.82
CA LYS A 13 42.24 -35.65 -7.78
C LYS A 13 42.70 -34.85 -6.55
N SER A 14 41.81 -34.31 -5.77
CA SER A 14 42.13 -33.54 -4.55
C SER A 14 42.27 -34.38 -3.28
N ILE A 15 42.04 -35.69 -3.34
CA ILE A 15 42.08 -36.57 -2.15
C ILE A 15 43.44 -37.31 -2.00
N ALA A 16 44.38 -37.18 -2.95
CA ALA A 16 45.64 -37.93 -2.98
C ALA A 16 46.87 -37.13 -2.57
N ALA A 17 46.76 -35.94 -1.97
CA ALA A 17 47.89 -35.20 -1.42
C ALA A 17 47.63 -34.93 0.06
N GLY A 18 48.12 -35.80 0.94
CA GLY A 18 48.06 -35.63 2.38
C GLY A 18 48.88 -34.43 2.84
N ILE A 19 48.17 -33.36 3.19
CA ILE A 19 48.70 -32.27 3.98
C ILE A 19 47.80 -32.14 5.21
N ALA A 20 48.38 -32.48 6.37
CA ALA A 20 47.76 -32.28 7.67
C ALA A 20 47.60 -30.76 7.91
N ILE A 21 46.38 -30.25 7.88
CA ILE A 21 46.03 -28.90 8.31
C ILE A 21 45.58 -29.02 9.77
N PRO A 22 46.18 -28.27 10.72
CA PRO A 22 45.73 -28.28 12.10
C PRO A 22 44.30 -27.75 12.17
N PHE A 23 43.46 -28.46 12.87
CA PHE A 23 42.12 -28.03 13.26
C PHE A 23 42.19 -26.75 14.11
N LEU A 24 42.22 -25.61 13.47
CA LEU A 24 41.84 -24.34 14.08
C LEU A 24 40.30 -24.24 13.98
N GLY A 25 39.70 -24.12 15.16
CA GLY A 25 38.28 -24.17 15.34
C GLY A 25 37.51 -23.40 14.25
N THR A 26 36.63 -24.09 13.55
CA THR A 26 35.52 -23.45 12.81
C THR A 26 34.66 -22.72 13.82
N SER A 27 34.94 -21.44 14.00
CA SER A 27 33.92 -20.53 14.46
C SER A 27 32.78 -20.70 13.45
N LEU A 28 31.70 -21.40 13.84
CA LEU A 28 30.38 -21.23 13.25
C LEU A 28 30.22 -19.73 13.22
N LEU A 29 30.20 -19.11 12.05
CA LEU A 29 29.59 -17.83 11.83
C LEU A 29 28.14 -18.06 12.25
N ALA A 30 27.88 -17.88 13.56
CA ALA A 30 26.58 -17.52 14.02
C ALA A 30 26.25 -16.29 13.18
N CYS A 31 25.31 -16.44 12.26
CA CYS A 31 24.60 -15.32 11.73
C CYS A 31 23.96 -14.69 12.99
N ASP A 32 24.65 -13.72 13.58
CA ASP A 32 24.04 -12.80 14.53
C ASP A 32 22.88 -12.18 13.75
N THR A 33 21.71 -12.79 13.85
CA THR A 33 20.47 -12.03 13.71
C THR A 33 20.57 -11.00 14.82
N GLU A 34 21.06 -9.78 14.49
CA GLU A 34 20.89 -8.64 15.38
C GLU A 34 19.42 -8.69 15.81
N GLU A 35 19.18 -9.04 17.08
CA GLU A 35 17.82 -8.95 17.64
C GLU A 35 17.37 -7.51 17.38
N SER A 36 16.40 -7.35 16.49
CA SER A 36 15.93 -6.03 16.11
C SER A 36 15.58 -5.30 17.40
N LYS A 37 16.29 -4.21 17.66
CA LYS A 37 16.17 -3.49 18.94
C LYS A 37 14.71 -3.12 19.13
N LYS A 38 14.09 -3.65 20.20
CA LYS A 38 12.69 -3.39 20.53
C LYS A 38 12.45 -1.89 20.62
N MET A 39 11.50 -1.39 19.84
CA MET A 39 11.14 0.02 19.78
C MET A 39 9.86 0.31 20.58
N LYS A 40 9.76 1.53 21.08
CA LYS A 40 8.50 2.14 21.53
C LYS A 40 7.90 2.92 20.36
N ILE A 41 6.75 2.51 19.87
CA ILE A 41 6.10 3.07 18.69
C ILE A 41 4.82 3.80 19.10
N LEU A 42 4.69 5.06 18.70
CA LEU A 42 3.45 5.83 18.79
C LEU A 42 2.76 5.83 17.43
N ILE A 43 1.48 5.45 17.37
CA ILE A 43 0.67 5.53 16.14
C ILE A 43 -0.41 6.58 16.31
N LEU A 44 -0.35 7.65 15.52
CA LEU A 44 -1.38 8.67 15.45
C LEU A 44 -2.48 8.17 14.51
N GLY A 45 -3.63 7.75 15.09
CA GLY A 45 -4.74 7.18 14.34
C GLY A 45 -4.60 5.67 14.04
N GLY A 46 -4.49 4.81 15.01
CA GLY A 46 -4.24 3.36 14.84
C GLY A 46 -5.48 2.48 14.59
N THR A 47 -6.71 3.00 14.59
CA THR A 47 -7.95 2.18 14.61
C THR A 47 -8.62 2.00 13.24
N SER A 48 -8.08 2.56 12.18
CA SER A 48 -8.62 2.44 10.83
C SER A 48 -7.70 1.56 9.96
N PHE A 49 -8.07 1.29 8.76
CA PHE A 49 -7.51 0.43 7.72
C PHE A 49 -6.03 -0.01 7.92
N LEU A 50 -5.06 0.91 7.82
CA LEU A 50 -3.62 0.62 7.90
C LEU A 50 -3.17 0.31 9.35
N GLY A 51 -3.70 1.04 10.33
CA GLY A 51 -3.24 1.00 11.72
C GLY A 51 -3.29 -0.38 12.38
N PRO A 52 -4.40 -1.14 12.28
CA PRO A 52 -4.48 -2.47 12.90
C PRO A 52 -3.40 -3.44 12.41
N HIS A 53 -3.05 -3.39 11.11
CA HIS A 53 -1.99 -4.21 10.53
C HIS A 53 -0.60 -3.77 11.03
N GLN A 54 -0.36 -2.46 11.17
CA GLN A 54 0.87 -1.93 11.77
C GLN A 54 1.02 -2.36 13.23
N ILE A 55 -0.06 -2.25 14.03
CA ILE A 55 -0.06 -2.67 15.43
C ILE A 55 0.25 -4.16 15.54
N LYS A 56 -0.46 -5.00 14.77
CA LYS A 56 -0.25 -6.44 14.76
C LYS A 56 1.21 -6.78 14.45
N TYR A 57 1.72 -6.28 13.35
CA TYR A 57 3.09 -6.57 12.92
C TYR A 57 4.14 -6.06 13.92
N ALA A 58 3.95 -4.85 14.47
CA ALA A 58 4.85 -4.29 15.48
C ALA A 58 4.89 -5.16 16.76
N LEU A 59 3.73 -5.61 17.25
CA LEU A 59 3.64 -6.48 18.42
C LEU A 59 4.29 -7.85 18.17
N GLU A 60 4.08 -8.45 17.00
CA GLU A 60 4.69 -9.73 16.60
C GLU A 60 6.23 -9.66 16.55
N ARG A 61 6.77 -8.47 16.27
CA ARG A 61 8.21 -8.21 16.29
C ARG A 61 8.74 -7.79 17.67
N GLY A 62 7.86 -7.78 18.68
CA GLY A 62 8.23 -7.52 20.09
C GLY A 62 8.35 -6.02 20.43
N HIS A 63 7.86 -5.12 19.57
CA HIS A 63 7.78 -3.69 19.87
C HIS A 63 6.64 -3.40 20.85
N SER A 64 6.75 -2.32 21.62
CA SER A 64 5.64 -1.77 22.38
C SER A 64 4.95 -0.67 21.58
N VAL A 65 3.61 -0.62 21.65
CA VAL A 65 2.82 0.29 20.84
C VAL A 65 1.90 1.13 21.73
N SER A 66 1.90 2.44 21.51
CA SER A 66 0.88 3.37 22.01
C SER A 66 0.09 3.90 20.81
N ILE A 67 -1.23 4.03 20.94
CA ILE A 67 -2.08 4.62 19.90
C ILE A 67 -2.71 5.92 20.41
N PHE A 68 -2.65 6.98 19.61
CA PHE A 68 -3.35 8.23 19.88
C PHE A 68 -4.58 8.36 19.03
N THR A 69 -5.76 8.30 19.65
CA THR A 69 -7.06 8.29 18.97
C THR A 69 -8.13 9.01 19.78
N ARG A 70 -9.29 9.24 19.16
CA ARG A 70 -10.48 9.76 19.84
C ARG A 70 -11.26 8.70 20.63
N GLY A 71 -10.85 7.43 20.57
CA GLY A 71 -11.53 6.32 21.25
C GLY A 71 -12.92 5.93 20.66
N LYS A 72 -13.28 6.44 19.47
CA LYS A 72 -14.62 6.27 18.89
C LYS A 72 -14.76 5.15 17.86
N THR A 73 -13.66 4.76 17.23
CA THR A 73 -13.68 3.82 16.12
C THR A 73 -13.20 2.44 16.57
N LYS A 74 -14.00 1.41 16.32
CA LYS A 74 -13.61 0.02 16.46
C LYS A 74 -13.08 -0.52 15.13
N SER A 75 -12.02 -1.31 15.18
CA SER A 75 -11.46 -1.98 14.01
C SER A 75 -12.32 -3.19 13.61
N THR A 76 -12.38 -3.45 12.31
CA THR A 76 -13.00 -4.67 11.75
C THR A 76 -11.98 -5.78 11.49
N VAL A 77 -10.70 -5.51 11.77
CA VAL A 77 -9.60 -6.48 11.65
C VAL A 77 -8.74 -6.40 12.90
N HIS A 78 -8.22 -7.54 13.33
CA HIS A 78 -7.31 -7.66 14.49
C HIS A 78 -7.81 -6.98 15.76
N PRO A 79 -9.09 -7.17 16.18
CA PRO A 79 -9.61 -6.50 17.39
C PRO A 79 -8.81 -6.84 18.65
N GLU A 80 -8.22 -8.02 18.72
CA GLU A 80 -7.43 -8.54 19.85
C GLU A 80 -6.10 -7.80 20.10
N VAL A 81 -5.60 -7.05 19.14
CA VAL A 81 -4.33 -6.31 19.32
C VAL A 81 -4.53 -5.06 20.17
N PHE A 82 -5.76 -4.53 20.22
CA PHE A 82 -6.05 -3.29 20.94
C PHE A 82 -5.99 -3.42 22.46
N ASP A 83 -6.18 -4.63 23.00
CA ASP A 83 -6.02 -4.90 24.42
C ASP A 83 -4.54 -4.97 24.86
N LYS A 84 -3.61 -4.98 23.90
CA LYS A 84 -2.17 -5.13 24.13
C LYS A 84 -1.40 -3.83 23.92
N VAL A 85 -2.08 -2.71 23.68
CA VAL A 85 -1.46 -1.41 23.40
C VAL A 85 -1.92 -0.35 24.39
N GLU A 86 -1.09 0.65 24.57
CA GLU A 86 -1.47 1.82 25.37
C GLU A 86 -2.42 2.73 24.58
N HIS A 87 -3.50 3.18 25.21
CA HIS A 87 -4.48 4.07 24.63
C HIS A 87 -4.32 5.50 25.13
N LEU A 88 -3.81 6.38 24.28
CA LEU A 88 -3.73 7.83 24.50
C LEU A 88 -4.95 8.49 23.84
N ILE A 89 -5.84 9.03 24.67
CA ILE A 89 -7.10 9.62 24.15
C ILE A 89 -6.93 11.12 23.95
N GLY A 90 -7.27 11.59 22.76
CA GLY A 90 -7.22 12.99 22.38
C GLY A 90 -7.78 13.27 20.99
N ASP A 91 -7.65 14.50 20.52
CA ASP A 91 -8.10 14.93 19.18
C ASP A 91 -7.04 15.83 18.55
N ARG A 92 -6.68 15.52 17.29
CA ARG A 92 -5.70 16.30 16.51
C ARG A 92 -6.12 17.76 16.27
N ASN A 93 -7.41 18.06 16.38
CA ASN A 93 -7.90 19.42 16.19
C ASN A 93 -7.56 20.33 17.39
N ASN A 94 -7.73 19.84 18.62
CA ASN A 94 -7.72 20.73 19.79
C ASN A 94 -7.31 20.09 21.10
N ASN A 95 -6.94 18.81 21.14
CA ASN A 95 -6.56 18.13 22.36
C ASN A 95 -5.38 17.16 22.15
N LEU A 96 -4.17 17.67 22.27
CA LEU A 96 -2.93 16.91 22.20
C LEU A 96 -2.33 16.59 23.56
N LYS A 97 -3.03 16.88 24.69
CA LYS A 97 -2.54 16.76 26.05
C LYS A 97 -1.92 15.39 26.36
N ALA A 98 -2.52 14.32 25.87
CA ALA A 98 -1.99 12.96 26.08
C ALA A 98 -0.65 12.71 25.37
N LEU A 99 -0.21 13.60 24.47
CA LEU A 99 1.08 13.56 23.79
C LEU A 99 2.14 14.49 24.43
N GLU A 100 1.80 15.25 25.46
CA GLU A 100 2.74 16.17 26.14
C GLU A 100 3.75 15.44 27.02
N THR A 101 3.53 14.17 27.32
CA THR A 101 4.42 13.31 28.08
C THR A 101 4.71 12.03 27.31
N GLY A 102 5.75 11.31 27.69
CA GLY A 102 6.17 10.08 27.03
C GLY A 102 7.29 10.32 26.01
N GLU A 103 8.03 9.25 25.73
CA GLU A 103 9.12 9.20 24.76
C GLU A 103 8.97 7.95 23.91
N TRP A 104 9.22 8.09 22.58
CA TRP A 104 9.10 7.00 21.64
C TRP A 104 10.31 6.95 20.69
N ASP A 105 10.60 5.78 20.18
CA ASP A 105 11.61 5.62 19.13
C ASP A 105 11.07 6.03 17.75
N LEU A 106 9.78 5.79 17.52
CA LEU A 106 9.09 6.07 16.26
C LEU A 106 7.70 6.63 16.52
N VAL A 107 7.33 7.67 15.80
CA VAL A 107 5.93 8.03 15.59
C VAL A 107 5.50 7.72 14.16
N ILE A 108 4.34 7.09 13.99
CA ILE A 108 3.69 6.85 12.69
C ILE A 108 2.44 7.72 12.62
N ASP A 109 2.43 8.67 11.69
CA ASP A 109 1.30 9.56 11.46
C ASP A 109 0.42 9.05 10.30
N ASN A 110 -0.66 8.36 10.64
CA ASN A 110 -1.65 7.84 9.70
C ASN A 110 -2.83 8.79 9.45
N SER A 111 -3.00 9.82 10.27
CA SER A 111 -4.21 10.64 10.29
C SER A 111 -4.04 12.02 9.65
N GLY A 112 -3.08 12.15 8.74
CA GLY A 112 -2.80 13.42 8.05
C GLY A 112 -3.84 13.74 6.97
N GLN A 113 -4.96 14.36 7.37
CA GLN A 113 -5.96 14.94 6.45
C GLN A 113 -6.01 16.46 6.54
N ASN A 114 -5.09 17.04 7.30
CA ASN A 114 -4.94 18.48 7.50
C ASN A 114 -3.49 18.77 7.85
N VAL A 115 -2.86 19.67 7.13
CA VAL A 115 -1.45 20.07 7.32
C VAL A 115 -1.19 20.50 8.77
N LYS A 116 -2.14 21.22 9.38
CA LYS A 116 -2.02 21.68 10.77
C LYS A 116 -1.87 20.51 11.76
N TRP A 117 -2.55 19.40 11.53
CA TRP A 117 -2.42 18.23 12.40
C TRP A 117 -0.99 17.67 12.41
N THR A 118 -0.39 17.53 11.24
CA THR A 118 1.01 17.09 11.15
C THR A 118 1.96 18.12 11.73
N THR A 119 1.76 19.41 11.43
CA THR A 119 2.58 20.50 11.98
C THR A 119 2.58 20.49 13.50
N ASP A 120 1.40 20.53 14.12
CA ASP A 120 1.25 20.62 15.58
C ASP A 120 1.86 19.39 16.28
N THR A 121 1.60 18.19 15.75
CA THR A 121 2.13 16.97 16.40
C THR A 121 3.61 16.76 16.14
N ALA A 122 4.13 17.11 14.97
CA ALA A 122 5.56 17.03 14.69
C ALA A 122 6.36 18.00 15.57
N GLU A 123 5.92 19.24 15.71
CA GLU A 123 6.53 20.22 16.61
C GLU A 123 6.47 19.78 18.08
N LEU A 124 5.33 19.25 18.54
CA LEU A 124 5.16 18.76 19.91
C LEU A 124 6.09 17.57 20.23
N LEU A 125 6.36 16.69 19.25
CA LEU A 125 7.05 15.43 19.46
C LEU A 125 8.55 15.45 19.13
N LYS A 126 9.06 16.47 18.42
CA LYS A 126 10.41 16.49 17.82
C LYS A 126 11.57 16.23 18.77
N ASP A 127 11.42 16.61 20.05
CA ASP A 127 12.47 16.48 21.06
C ASP A 127 12.32 15.19 21.90
N ARG A 128 11.22 14.43 21.72
CA ARG A 128 10.88 13.22 22.46
C ARG A 128 10.68 11.97 21.62
N VAL A 129 10.82 12.11 20.30
CA VAL A 129 10.71 10.99 19.34
C VAL A 129 11.94 10.98 18.45
N LYS A 130 12.51 9.79 18.21
CA LYS A 130 13.71 9.67 17.38
C LYS A 130 13.40 9.80 15.89
N TYR A 131 12.35 9.12 15.39
CA TYR A 131 11.96 9.11 13.98
C TYR A 131 10.49 9.45 13.79
N TYR A 132 10.19 10.24 12.78
CA TYR A 132 8.84 10.56 12.35
C TYR A 132 8.55 9.90 11.01
N LEU A 133 7.57 9.01 10.96
CA LEU A 133 7.08 8.38 9.74
C LEU A 133 5.71 8.96 9.39
N TYR A 134 5.64 9.62 8.24
CA TYR A 134 4.39 10.18 7.73
C TYR A 134 3.79 9.29 6.63
N THR A 135 2.53 8.91 6.77
CA THR A 135 1.75 8.20 5.75
C THR A 135 1.23 9.21 4.73
N SER A 136 2.01 9.39 3.69
CA SER A 136 1.68 10.22 2.52
C SER A 136 0.87 9.41 1.49
N SER A 137 1.03 9.70 0.22
CA SER A 137 0.38 9.02 -0.91
C SER A 137 1.11 9.34 -2.20
N THR A 138 1.02 8.47 -3.22
CA THR A 138 1.39 8.82 -4.60
C THR A 138 0.53 9.96 -5.17
N GLY A 139 -0.60 10.29 -4.53
CA GLY A 139 -1.42 11.46 -4.86
C GLY A 139 -0.68 12.80 -4.84
N VAL A 140 0.50 12.88 -4.17
CA VAL A 140 1.37 14.07 -4.20
C VAL A 140 1.88 14.41 -5.60
N TYR A 141 1.87 13.45 -6.51
CA TYR A 141 2.36 13.61 -7.88
C TYR A 141 1.30 14.13 -8.86
N TYR A 142 0.06 14.34 -8.40
CA TYR A 142 -0.96 14.88 -9.27
C TYR A 142 -0.64 16.33 -9.70
N PRO A 143 -0.73 16.69 -10.99
CA PRO A 143 -1.11 15.84 -12.13
C PRO A 143 0.03 14.90 -12.53
N TYR A 144 -0.32 13.65 -12.86
CA TYR A 144 0.64 12.59 -13.19
C TYR A 144 1.06 12.67 -14.66
N LEU A 145 1.90 13.65 -15.01
CA LEU A 145 2.24 13.93 -16.39
C LEU A 145 3.42 13.11 -16.94
N GLY A 146 4.20 12.47 -16.06
CA GLY A 146 5.38 11.71 -16.45
C GLY A 146 5.14 10.22 -16.59
N ASP A 147 5.96 9.55 -17.39
CA ASP A 147 6.03 8.09 -17.51
C ASP A 147 7.08 7.46 -16.57
N HIS A 148 7.86 8.30 -15.89
CA HIS A 148 8.83 7.93 -14.87
C HIS A 148 8.68 8.80 -13.62
N ILE A 149 7.76 8.42 -12.73
CA ILE A 149 7.54 9.13 -11.47
C ILE A 149 8.41 8.49 -10.39
N THR A 150 9.36 9.24 -9.84
CA THR A 150 10.25 8.82 -8.75
C THR A 150 10.00 9.66 -7.50
N GLU A 151 10.66 9.31 -6.41
CA GLU A 151 10.60 10.09 -5.16
C GLU A 151 11.15 11.51 -5.29
N GLU A 152 11.95 11.76 -6.34
CA GLU A 152 12.54 13.07 -6.67
C GLU A 152 11.63 13.92 -7.59
N THR A 153 10.54 13.35 -8.10
CA THR A 153 9.57 14.10 -8.90
C THR A 153 9.00 15.25 -8.08
N VAL A 154 9.02 16.43 -8.67
CA VAL A 154 8.55 17.68 -8.03
C VAL A 154 7.06 17.54 -7.71
N THR A 155 6.70 17.93 -6.49
CA THR A 155 5.32 17.92 -6.00
C THR A 155 4.83 19.36 -5.77
N LEU A 156 3.53 19.58 -5.96
CA LEU A 156 2.94 20.90 -5.80
C LEU A 156 2.76 21.24 -4.31
N THR A 157 3.08 22.48 -3.95
CA THR A 157 2.85 23.05 -2.60
C THR A 157 1.68 24.04 -2.55
N LYS A 158 1.15 24.41 -3.72
CA LYS A 158 -0.04 25.26 -3.89
C LYS A 158 -0.92 24.70 -4.98
N GLU A 159 -2.22 24.82 -4.81
CA GLU A 159 -3.19 24.50 -5.86
C GLU A 159 -3.07 25.50 -7.02
N PRO A 160 -3.33 25.09 -8.27
CA PRO A 160 -3.41 26.03 -9.39
C PRO A 160 -4.52 27.08 -9.16
N GLU A 161 -4.30 28.30 -9.63
CA GLU A 161 -5.32 29.36 -9.54
C GLU A 161 -6.55 29.07 -10.41
N THR A 162 -6.35 28.37 -11.52
CA THR A 162 -7.41 27.96 -12.44
C THR A 162 -7.37 26.46 -12.64
N LEU A 163 -8.54 25.83 -12.71
CA LEU A 163 -8.72 24.41 -12.96
C LEU A 163 -9.39 24.23 -14.33
N ASP A 164 -8.97 23.20 -15.08
CA ASP A 164 -9.60 22.88 -16.35
C ASP A 164 -10.99 22.27 -16.12
N HIS A 165 -11.16 21.53 -15.03
CA HIS A 165 -12.41 20.93 -14.63
C HIS A 165 -12.64 21.00 -13.10
N PRO A 166 -13.89 21.25 -12.63
CA PRO A 166 -14.19 21.36 -11.19
C PRO A 166 -13.83 20.10 -10.37
N ASP A 167 -13.91 18.93 -10.98
CA ASP A 167 -13.62 17.65 -10.30
C ASP A 167 -12.14 17.49 -9.95
N GLU A 168 -11.25 18.21 -10.63
CA GLU A 168 -9.81 18.22 -10.35
C GLU A 168 -9.47 18.88 -9.03
N LYS A 169 -10.37 19.68 -8.47
CA LYS A 169 -10.15 20.40 -7.22
C LYS A 169 -9.77 19.48 -6.06
N LEU A 170 -10.44 18.35 -5.97
CA LEU A 170 -10.17 17.38 -4.90
C LEU A 170 -8.79 16.75 -5.04
N GLU A 171 -8.38 16.39 -6.26
CA GLU A 171 -7.09 15.77 -6.53
C GLU A 171 -5.94 16.74 -6.24
N TYR A 172 -6.02 17.98 -6.70
CA TYR A 172 -5.03 19.02 -6.40
C TYR A 172 -4.96 19.30 -4.90
N TRP A 173 -6.11 19.55 -4.26
CA TRP A 173 -6.17 19.77 -2.81
C TRP A 173 -5.50 18.64 -2.05
N TYR A 174 -5.83 17.39 -2.40
CA TYR A 174 -5.28 16.21 -1.72
C TYR A 174 -3.75 16.11 -1.89
N GLY A 175 -3.25 16.25 -3.10
CA GLY A 175 -1.83 16.21 -3.41
C GLY A 175 -1.04 17.30 -2.69
N VAL A 176 -1.53 18.54 -2.76
CA VAL A 176 -0.95 19.72 -2.09
C VAL A 176 -0.97 19.57 -0.56
N MET A 177 -2.07 19.13 0.00
CA MET A 177 -2.19 18.87 1.45
C MET A 177 -1.18 17.81 1.92
N LYS A 178 -1.04 16.71 1.18
CA LYS A 178 -0.08 15.65 1.50
C LYS A 178 1.37 16.17 1.39
N THR A 179 1.70 16.88 0.31
CA THR A 179 3.04 17.49 0.13
C THR A 179 3.38 18.45 1.27
N ASN A 180 2.47 19.34 1.64
CA ASN A 180 2.71 20.29 2.73
C ASN A 180 2.81 19.58 4.11
N SER A 181 2.13 18.47 4.32
CA SER A 181 2.29 17.66 5.52
C SER A 181 3.65 16.96 5.56
N GLU A 182 4.14 16.42 4.41
CA GLU A 182 5.52 15.91 4.31
C GLU A 182 6.54 17.00 4.69
N ASN A 183 6.38 18.20 4.14
CA ASN A 183 7.26 19.33 4.41
C ASN A 183 7.21 19.75 5.89
N ALA A 184 6.04 19.71 6.53
CA ALA A 184 5.89 20.00 7.96
C ALA A 184 6.64 18.98 8.82
N ALA A 185 6.53 17.69 8.53
CA ALA A 185 7.27 16.63 9.23
C ALA A 185 8.79 16.81 9.05
N ILE A 186 9.26 17.04 7.81
CA ILE A 186 10.67 17.25 7.50
C ILE A 186 11.20 18.53 8.20
N LYS A 187 10.41 19.60 8.23
CA LYS A 187 10.80 20.84 8.90
C LYS A 187 11.03 20.64 10.39
N ALA A 188 10.19 19.85 11.06
CA ALA A 188 10.29 19.63 12.50
C ALA A 188 11.39 18.62 12.88
N PHE A 189 11.54 17.52 12.12
CA PHE A 189 12.46 16.43 12.46
C PHE A 189 13.79 16.46 11.69
N GLY A 190 13.85 17.17 10.57
CA GLY A 190 14.97 17.09 9.62
C GLY A 190 14.88 15.84 8.73
N VAL A 191 15.62 15.87 7.61
CA VAL A 191 15.62 14.78 6.61
C VAL A 191 16.15 13.46 7.18
N ASP A 192 17.11 13.51 8.09
CA ASP A 192 17.78 12.34 8.68
C ASP A 192 16.92 11.60 9.71
N ARG A 193 15.81 12.19 10.15
CA ARG A 193 14.87 11.59 11.10
C ARG A 193 13.45 11.45 10.57
N THR A 194 13.25 11.70 9.26
CA THR A 194 11.91 11.65 8.66
C THR A 194 11.83 10.54 7.62
N ILE A 195 10.78 9.73 7.72
CA ILE A 195 10.41 8.70 6.76
C ILE A 195 9.08 9.10 6.12
N ILE A 196 9.03 9.21 4.80
CA ILE A 196 7.83 9.53 4.05
C ILE A 196 7.39 8.30 3.25
N ALA A 197 6.31 7.70 3.65
CA ALA A 197 5.70 6.57 2.95
C ALA A 197 4.63 7.08 1.97
N ARG A 198 4.83 6.85 0.67
CA ARG A 198 3.91 7.23 -0.42
C ARG A 198 3.26 5.98 -1.03
N PRO A 199 2.28 5.35 -0.35
CA PRO A 199 1.54 4.23 -0.94
C PRO A 199 0.65 4.72 -2.08
N THR A 200 0.41 3.82 -3.05
CA THR A 200 -0.64 3.93 -4.06
C THR A 200 -1.97 3.43 -3.50
N TYR A 201 -2.93 3.04 -4.36
CA TYR A 201 -4.19 2.44 -3.93
C TYR A 201 -3.94 1.20 -3.08
N MET A 202 -4.15 1.34 -1.78
CA MET A 202 -4.09 0.21 -0.85
C MET A 202 -5.41 -0.57 -0.89
N PHE A 203 -5.31 -1.89 -0.77
CA PHE A 203 -6.43 -2.79 -0.63
C PHE A 203 -6.13 -3.89 0.39
N GLY A 204 -7.14 -4.65 0.76
CA GLY A 204 -7.01 -5.75 1.71
C GLY A 204 -8.04 -5.69 2.83
N PRO A 205 -8.00 -6.64 3.78
CA PRO A 205 -8.93 -6.67 4.91
C PRO A 205 -8.89 -5.37 5.70
N GLY A 206 -10.07 -4.81 5.99
CA GLY A 206 -10.21 -3.52 6.70
C GLY A 206 -10.38 -2.31 5.80
N ASP A 207 -10.34 -2.44 4.47
CA ASP A 207 -10.55 -1.33 3.54
C ASP A 207 -11.97 -0.76 3.67
N LYS A 208 -12.06 0.51 4.08
CA LYS A 208 -13.33 1.24 4.23
C LYS A 208 -13.71 2.05 3.00
N THR A 209 -12.84 2.08 1.99
CA THR A 209 -13.06 2.89 0.78
C THR A 209 -13.94 2.19 -0.23
N ASN A 210 -14.05 0.87 -0.14
CA ASN A 210 -14.77 -0.02 -1.05
C ASN A 210 -14.32 0.09 -2.53
N ARG A 211 -13.16 0.70 -2.79
CA ARG A 211 -12.71 0.95 -4.17
C ARG A 211 -12.22 -0.29 -4.88
N PHE A 212 -11.58 -1.21 -4.13
CA PHE A 212 -11.00 -2.43 -4.69
C PHE A 212 -11.92 -3.66 -4.55
N ILE A 213 -12.90 -3.61 -3.66
CA ILE A 213 -13.76 -4.77 -3.30
C ILE A 213 -14.57 -5.32 -4.49
N HIS A 214 -14.72 -4.55 -5.55
CA HIS A 214 -15.33 -5.03 -6.80
C HIS A 214 -14.71 -6.35 -7.28
N TRP A 215 -13.38 -6.43 -7.32
CA TRP A 215 -12.66 -7.58 -7.89
C TRP A 215 -12.86 -8.86 -7.07
N PRO A 216 -12.65 -8.89 -5.75
CA PRO A 216 -12.95 -10.07 -4.94
C PRO A 216 -14.39 -10.57 -5.11
N ILE A 217 -15.37 -9.66 -5.05
CA ILE A 217 -16.79 -10.02 -5.20
C ILE A 217 -17.06 -10.57 -6.60
N ARG A 218 -16.58 -9.86 -7.62
CA ARG A 218 -16.90 -10.18 -9.00
C ARG A 218 -16.25 -11.47 -9.47
N LEU A 219 -14.98 -11.66 -9.17
CA LEU A 219 -14.20 -12.82 -9.59
C LEU A 219 -14.68 -14.11 -8.90
N ALA A 220 -15.18 -14.02 -7.67
CA ALA A 220 -15.78 -15.17 -6.97
C ALA A 220 -17.05 -15.71 -7.65
N LYS A 221 -17.77 -14.87 -8.43
CA LYS A 221 -18.99 -15.27 -9.14
C LYS A 221 -18.71 -16.03 -10.43
N GLY A 222 -17.55 -15.84 -11.04
CA GLY A 222 -17.22 -16.42 -12.35
C GLY A 222 -18.07 -15.88 -13.52
N GLY A 223 -18.13 -16.63 -14.63
CA GLY A 223 -18.85 -16.21 -15.85
C GLY A 223 -18.10 -15.14 -16.64
N ASP A 224 -18.82 -14.37 -17.47
CA ASP A 224 -18.26 -13.28 -18.26
C ASP A 224 -17.96 -12.08 -17.38
N VAL A 225 -16.70 -11.69 -17.27
CA VAL A 225 -16.19 -10.57 -16.43
C VAL A 225 -15.74 -9.43 -17.32
N LEU A 226 -16.28 -8.25 -17.10
CA LEU A 226 -15.86 -7.02 -17.75
C LEU A 226 -14.49 -6.61 -17.23
N VAL A 227 -13.53 -6.40 -18.14
CA VAL A 227 -12.20 -5.85 -17.82
C VAL A 227 -12.02 -4.56 -18.62
N PRO A 228 -11.96 -3.41 -17.96
CA PRO A 228 -11.80 -2.14 -18.64
C PRO A 228 -10.35 -1.89 -19.06
N GLY A 229 -10.18 -1.12 -20.12
CA GLY A 229 -8.88 -0.61 -20.52
C GLY A 229 -8.28 -1.28 -21.74
N LYS A 230 -7.29 -0.61 -22.30
CA LYS A 230 -6.48 -1.10 -23.42
C LYS A 230 -5.47 -2.12 -22.92
N LYS A 231 -4.91 -2.89 -23.86
CA LYS A 231 -3.95 -3.95 -23.55
C LYS A 231 -2.72 -3.46 -22.78
N GLU A 232 -2.30 -2.22 -23.05
CA GLU A 232 -1.13 -1.57 -22.45
C GLU A 232 -1.42 -0.77 -21.17
N ASP A 233 -2.66 -0.69 -20.74
CA ASP A 233 -3.03 0.09 -19.53
C ASP A 233 -2.42 -0.53 -18.29
N LEU A 234 -1.48 0.18 -17.69
CA LEU A 234 -0.80 -0.23 -16.47
C LEU A 234 -1.67 0.00 -15.25
N VAL A 235 -1.46 -0.84 -14.24
CA VAL A 235 -2.08 -0.72 -12.92
C VAL A 235 -1.03 -0.77 -11.81
N GLN A 236 -1.28 -0.03 -10.73
CA GLN A 236 -0.50 -0.10 -9.50
C GLN A 236 -1.42 -0.17 -8.28
N TYR A 237 -1.06 -1.02 -7.34
CA TYR A 237 -1.78 -1.29 -6.11
C TYR A 237 -0.82 -1.76 -5.02
N ALA A 238 -1.26 -1.80 -3.78
CA ALA A 238 -0.48 -2.36 -2.69
C ALA A 238 -1.39 -3.04 -1.66
N ASP A 239 -1.04 -4.25 -1.23
CA ASP A 239 -1.71 -4.85 -0.07
C ASP A 239 -1.37 -4.02 1.18
N VAL A 240 -2.39 -3.68 1.95
CA VAL A 240 -2.24 -2.86 3.16
C VAL A 240 -1.26 -3.45 4.16
N ARG A 241 -1.12 -4.79 4.19
CA ARG A 241 -0.21 -5.49 5.08
C ARG A 241 1.25 -5.33 4.64
N ASP A 242 1.50 -5.38 3.32
CA ASP A 242 2.85 -5.15 2.77
C ASP A 242 3.31 -3.72 3.08
N VAL A 243 2.39 -2.76 2.95
CA VAL A 243 2.63 -1.35 3.34
C VAL A 243 2.94 -1.25 4.83
N ALA A 244 2.08 -1.83 5.69
CA ALA A 244 2.22 -1.78 7.14
C ALA A 244 3.56 -2.37 7.62
N GLU A 245 3.92 -3.55 7.12
CA GLU A 245 5.14 -4.25 7.46
C GLU A 245 6.37 -3.51 6.97
N PHE A 246 6.35 -3.01 5.75
CA PHE A 246 7.47 -2.25 5.20
C PHE A 246 7.73 -0.96 5.98
N MET A 247 6.67 -0.24 6.39
CA MET A 247 6.80 0.96 7.21
C MET A 247 7.52 0.69 8.55
N ILE A 248 7.21 -0.43 9.22
CA ILE A 248 7.89 -0.84 10.45
C ILE A 248 9.37 -1.18 10.15
N ARG A 249 9.62 -1.97 9.10
CA ARG A 249 10.99 -2.35 8.72
C ARG A 249 11.87 -1.16 8.31
N LEU A 250 11.31 -0.14 7.66
CA LEU A 250 12.05 1.11 7.38
C LEU A 250 12.59 1.74 8.68
N ALA A 251 11.76 1.80 9.73
CA ALA A 251 12.18 2.37 11.00
C ALA A 251 13.19 1.49 11.74
N GLU A 252 12.99 0.17 11.77
CA GLU A 252 13.95 -0.79 12.36
C GLU A 252 15.33 -0.64 11.73
N ASN A 253 15.38 -0.52 10.41
CA ASN A 253 16.61 -0.37 9.64
C ASN A 253 17.11 1.09 9.58
N LYS A 254 16.42 2.04 10.23
CA LYS A 254 16.75 3.47 10.26
C LYS A 254 16.87 4.08 8.85
N LEU A 255 16.07 3.59 7.91
CA LEU A 255 16.04 4.06 6.53
C LEU A 255 15.11 5.26 6.42
N THR A 256 15.68 6.45 6.24
CA THR A 256 14.97 7.72 6.14
C THR A 256 14.80 8.18 4.70
N GLY A 257 13.98 9.21 4.50
CA GLY A 257 13.66 9.77 3.19
C GLY A 257 12.30 9.35 2.66
N LYS A 258 12.07 9.56 1.37
CA LYS A 258 10.80 9.29 0.68
C LYS A 258 10.84 7.91 0.03
N PHE A 259 9.72 7.16 0.07
CA PHE A 259 9.58 5.83 -0.53
C PHE A 259 8.23 5.68 -1.20
N ASN A 260 8.23 5.39 -2.50
CA ASN A 260 7.02 5.00 -3.23
C ASN A 260 6.68 3.53 -2.93
N ILE A 261 5.60 3.30 -2.20
CA ILE A 261 5.17 1.96 -1.82
C ILE A 261 4.09 1.52 -2.80
N VAL A 262 4.54 1.07 -3.97
CA VAL A 262 3.68 0.73 -5.11
C VAL A 262 4.05 -0.65 -5.65
N GLY A 263 3.06 -1.48 -5.86
CA GLY A 263 3.19 -2.81 -6.45
C GLY A 263 2.48 -2.94 -7.80
N PRO A 264 2.69 -4.04 -8.46
CA PRO A 264 3.60 -5.15 -8.11
C PRO A 264 5.09 -4.85 -8.38
N THR A 265 5.96 -5.85 -8.18
CA THR A 265 7.42 -5.73 -8.41
C THR A 265 7.75 -5.29 -9.83
N ASN A 266 7.10 -5.91 -10.81
CA ASN A 266 7.21 -5.57 -12.22
C ASN A 266 5.95 -4.81 -12.68
N GLN A 267 6.06 -4.07 -13.77
CA GLN A 267 4.89 -3.47 -14.39
C GLN A 267 3.87 -4.55 -14.75
N GLN A 268 2.60 -4.27 -14.51
CA GLN A 268 1.48 -5.16 -14.77
C GLN A 268 0.36 -4.37 -15.44
N THR A 269 -0.23 -4.94 -16.48
CA THR A 269 -1.40 -4.37 -17.15
C THR A 269 -2.68 -4.76 -16.43
N MET A 270 -3.78 -4.03 -16.70
CA MET A 270 -5.08 -4.35 -16.14
C MET A 270 -5.54 -5.77 -16.51
N LEU A 271 -5.28 -6.19 -17.72
CA LEU A 271 -5.62 -7.53 -18.18
C LEU A 271 -4.82 -8.62 -17.45
N GLU A 272 -3.52 -8.40 -17.24
CA GLU A 272 -2.65 -9.31 -16.48
C GLU A 272 -3.08 -9.39 -15.03
N PHE A 273 -3.42 -8.24 -14.41
CA PHE A 273 -3.96 -8.18 -13.05
C PHE A 273 -5.20 -9.08 -12.89
N VAL A 274 -6.20 -8.95 -13.77
CA VAL A 274 -7.42 -9.77 -13.67
C VAL A 274 -7.15 -11.24 -13.96
N ASN A 275 -6.25 -11.55 -14.92
CA ASN A 275 -5.84 -12.93 -15.19
C ASN A 275 -5.16 -13.61 -14.01
N GLU A 276 -4.38 -12.87 -13.22
CA GLU A 276 -3.78 -13.36 -12.00
C GLU A 276 -4.82 -13.47 -10.88
N ALA A 277 -5.58 -12.39 -10.64
CA ALA A 277 -6.54 -12.29 -9.55
C ALA A 277 -7.66 -13.34 -9.60
N LYS A 278 -8.15 -13.69 -10.82
CA LYS A 278 -9.18 -14.74 -10.96
C LYS A 278 -8.75 -16.10 -10.44
N GLY A 279 -7.44 -16.36 -10.39
CA GLY A 279 -6.87 -17.58 -9.81
C GLY A 279 -7.08 -17.71 -8.29
N ALA A 280 -7.61 -16.68 -7.61
CA ALA A 280 -8.01 -16.75 -6.20
C ALA A 280 -9.25 -17.65 -5.98
N PHE A 281 -10.02 -17.94 -7.03
CA PHE A 281 -11.29 -18.66 -6.94
C PHE A 281 -11.32 -19.82 -7.93
N ASN A 282 -11.89 -20.95 -7.47
CA ASN A 282 -12.06 -22.13 -8.33
C ASN A 282 -13.39 -22.06 -9.09
N VAL A 283 -13.53 -21.05 -9.96
CA VAL A 283 -14.70 -20.82 -10.80
C VAL A 283 -14.27 -20.53 -12.24
N ASN A 284 -15.10 -20.93 -13.20
CA ASN A 284 -14.81 -20.60 -14.60
C ASN A 284 -15.07 -19.11 -14.86
N THR A 285 -14.04 -18.40 -15.30
CA THR A 285 -14.08 -16.95 -15.58
C THR A 285 -13.62 -16.68 -17.00
N ASN A 286 -14.53 -16.13 -17.81
CA ASN A 286 -14.24 -15.63 -19.15
C ASN A 286 -14.06 -14.11 -19.11
N ILE A 287 -12.89 -13.63 -19.59
CA ILE A 287 -12.59 -12.20 -19.60
C ILE A 287 -13.14 -11.57 -20.87
N VAL A 288 -13.92 -10.51 -20.71
CA VAL A 288 -14.40 -9.66 -21.79
C VAL A 288 -13.74 -8.28 -21.64
N ALA A 289 -12.68 -8.07 -22.42
CA ALA A 289 -11.97 -6.79 -22.42
C ALA A 289 -12.79 -5.72 -23.17
N ILE A 290 -12.87 -4.53 -22.59
CA ILE A 290 -13.49 -3.35 -23.18
C ILE A 290 -12.45 -2.25 -23.27
N ASP A 291 -11.94 -1.99 -24.47
CA ASP A 291 -10.83 -1.09 -24.76
C ASP A 291 -11.27 0.30 -25.25
N ASP A 292 -12.58 0.55 -25.32
CA ASP A 292 -13.19 1.80 -25.73
C ASP A 292 -13.54 2.65 -24.48
N TYR A 293 -12.74 3.67 -24.22
CA TYR A 293 -12.92 4.55 -23.05
C TYR A 293 -14.22 5.34 -23.12
N ASP A 294 -14.63 5.78 -24.31
CA ASP A 294 -15.89 6.53 -24.48
C ASP A 294 -17.10 5.63 -24.18
N PHE A 295 -17.03 4.36 -24.61
CA PHE A 295 -18.04 3.38 -24.26
C PHE A 295 -18.10 3.12 -22.74
N LEU A 296 -16.94 2.95 -22.10
CA LEU A 296 -16.86 2.75 -20.65
C LEU A 296 -17.45 3.94 -19.89
N GLU A 297 -17.06 5.16 -20.23
CA GLU A 297 -17.56 6.38 -19.60
C GLU A 297 -19.07 6.57 -19.78
N LYS A 298 -19.59 6.38 -20.98
CA LYS A 298 -21.05 6.43 -21.28
C LYS A 298 -21.85 5.40 -20.50
N ASN A 299 -21.23 4.31 -20.05
CA ASN A 299 -21.84 3.28 -19.22
C ASN A 299 -21.46 3.41 -17.72
N GLY A 300 -20.94 4.59 -17.30
CA GLY A 300 -20.67 4.91 -15.92
C GLY A 300 -19.37 4.37 -15.35
N ILE A 301 -18.44 3.89 -16.21
CA ILE A 301 -17.14 3.36 -15.80
C ILE A 301 -16.05 4.38 -16.16
N GLN A 302 -15.88 5.37 -15.32
CA GLN A 302 -14.80 6.36 -15.46
C GLN A 302 -13.45 5.83 -14.96
N TYR A 303 -13.49 4.96 -13.97
CA TYR A 303 -12.35 4.19 -13.43
C TYR A 303 -12.88 2.94 -12.71
N LEU A 304 -12.03 1.94 -12.53
CA LEU A 304 -12.32 0.75 -11.74
C LEU A 304 -11.01 0.27 -11.08
N VAL A 305 -10.74 0.78 -9.88
CA VAL A 305 -9.46 0.56 -9.18
C VAL A 305 -9.07 -0.92 -9.17
N PRO A 306 -7.82 -1.29 -9.58
CA PRO A 306 -6.65 -0.42 -9.77
C PRO A 306 -6.54 0.27 -11.13
N TRP A 307 -7.46 0.03 -12.07
CA TRP A 307 -7.44 0.69 -13.37
C TRP A 307 -7.97 2.11 -13.30
N ILE A 308 -7.17 3.03 -13.83
CA ILE A 308 -7.50 4.42 -14.10
C ILE A 308 -7.08 4.70 -15.54
N PRO A 309 -7.95 5.23 -16.41
CA PRO A 309 -7.58 5.52 -17.79
C PRO A 309 -6.31 6.39 -17.83
N PRO A 310 -5.21 5.95 -18.49
CA PRO A 310 -3.97 6.71 -18.54
C PRO A 310 -4.03 7.80 -19.59
N ILE A 311 -4.95 8.75 -19.43
CA ILE A 311 -5.17 9.88 -20.34
C ILE A 311 -5.02 11.21 -19.61
N GLY A 312 -4.55 12.24 -20.32
CA GLY A 312 -4.39 13.58 -19.78
C GLY A 312 -3.59 13.59 -18.47
N LYS A 313 -4.15 14.18 -17.43
CA LYS A 313 -3.52 14.32 -16.11
C LYS A 313 -3.35 13.00 -15.34
N ASN A 314 -3.93 11.90 -15.81
CA ASN A 314 -3.80 10.57 -15.19
C ASN A 314 -2.77 9.67 -15.90
N TYR A 315 -2.08 10.15 -16.93
CA TYR A 315 -1.16 9.34 -17.74
C TYR A 315 -0.14 8.56 -16.89
N GLY A 316 0.45 9.20 -15.92
CA GLY A 316 1.47 8.62 -15.03
C GLY A 316 0.94 7.99 -13.74
N SER A 317 -0.38 7.91 -13.52
CA SER A 317 -0.97 7.47 -12.23
C SER A 317 -0.55 6.06 -11.81
N SER A 318 -0.24 5.19 -12.77
CA SER A 318 0.27 3.82 -12.57
C SER A 318 1.71 3.64 -13.07
N ARG A 319 2.54 4.70 -12.99
CA ARG A 319 3.93 4.71 -13.50
C ARG A 319 4.93 5.21 -12.45
N ALA A 320 4.57 5.14 -11.17
CA ALA A 320 5.48 5.45 -10.09
C ALA A 320 6.52 4.33 -9.90
N SER A 321 7.79 4.71 -9.77
CA SER A 321 8.89 3.76 -9.55
C SER A 321 8.87 3.23 -8.12
N ASN A 322 8.97 1.92 -7.97
CA ASN A 322 9.11 1.23 -6.68
C ASN A 322 10.55 0.76 -6.39
N LYS A 323 11.49 1.08 -7.27
CA LYS A 323 12.87 0.55 -7.20
C LYS A 323 13.54 0.84 -5.85
N LYS A 324 13.39 2.07 -5.35
CA LYS A 324 13.96 2.48 -4.06
C LYS A 324 13.36 1.68 -2.90
N ALA A 325 12.05 1.51 -2.88
CA ALA A 325 11.37 0.75 -1.85
C ALA A 325 11.74 -0.75 -1.90
N ILE A 326 11.82 -1.35 -3.09
CA ILE A 326 12.26 -2.75 -3.27
C ILE A 326 13.71 -2.92 -2.78
N THR A 327 14.61 -2.00 -3.14
CA THR A 327 16.01 -2.02 -2.64
C THR A 327 16.06 -1.88 -1.12
N ALA A 328 15.12 -1.16 -0.53
CA ALA A 328 14.98 -1.03 0.93
C ALA A 328 14.25 -2.21 1.60
N GLY A 329 13.89 -3.25 0.85
CA GLY A 329 13.29 -4.48 1.37
C GLY A 329 11.76 -4.55 1.27
N LEU A 330 11.09 -3.73 0.43
CA LEU A 330 9.68 -3.92 0.13
C LEU A 330 9.48 -5.25 -0.60
N THR A 331 8.55 -6.03 -0.10
CA THR A 331 8.10 -7.30 -0.69
C THR A 331 6.59 -7.28 -0.86
N PHE A 332 6.08 -8.07 -1.79
CA PHE A 332 4.66 -8.15 -2.08
C PHE A 332 4.12 -9.56 -1.86
N ARG A 333 2.94 -9.65 -1.27
CA ARG A 333 2.15 -10.87 -1.17
C ARG A 333 1.69 -11.33 -2.56
N ASP A 334 1.45 -12.62 -2.68
CA ASP A 334 0.76 -13.15 -3.86
C ASP A 334 -0.63 -12.50 -4.00
N LEU A 335 -0.93 -12.01 -5.20
CA LEU A 335 -2.17 -11.28 -5.47
C LEU A 335 -3.41 -12.16 -5.21
N LYS A 336 -3.36 -13.45 -5.56
CA LYS A 336 -4.48 -14.38 -5.33
C LYS A 336 -4.78 -14.52 -3.84
N THR A 337 -3.74 -14.59 -3.01
CA THR A 337 -3.88 -14.60 -1.55
C THR A 337 -4.54 -13.33 -1.05
N SER A 338 -4.05 -12.16 -1.48
CA SER A 338 -4.61 -10.86 -1.08
C SER A 338 -6.08 -10.70 -1.48
N VAL A 339 -6.43 -11.10 -2.72
CA VAL A 339 -7.80 -11.05 -3.24
C VAL A 339 -8.73 -11.99 -2.47
N LYS A 340 -8.26 -13.23 -2.20
CA LYS A 340 -9.04 -14.23 -1.45
C LYS A 340 -9.30 -13.78 -0.02
N GLU A 341 -8.29 -13.31 0.68
CA GLU A 341 -8.44 -12.87 2.08
C GLU A 341 -9.27 -11.60 2.21
N MET A 342 -9.21 -10.68 1.22
CA MET A 342 -10.13 -9.54 1.18
C MET A 342 -11.57 -9.98 0.94
N HIS A 343 -11.82 -10.99 0.09
CA HIS A 343 -13.13 -11.60 -0.10
C HIS A 343 -13.65 -12.22 1.20
N ASP A 344 -12.82 -13.02 1.86
CA ASP A 344 -13.21 -13.72 3.10
C ASP A 344 -13.53 -12.74 4.23
N TRP A 345 -12.74 -11.67 4.36
CA TRP A 345 -13.04 -10.59 5.28
C TRP A 345 -14.38 -9.90 4.95
N TRP A 346 -14.65 -9.63 3.66
CA TRP A 346 -15.88 -8.99 3.23
C TRP A 346 -17.14 -9.79 3.61
N TYR A 347 -17.05 -11.10 3.51
CA TYR A 347 -18.16 -12.01 3.86
C TYR A 347 -18.09 -12.57 5.29
N SER A 348 -17.17 -12.09 6.12
CA SER A 348 -17.12 -12.43 7.54
C SER A 348 -18.15 -11.63 8.36
N ASP A 349 -18.29 -12.01 9.63
CA ASP A 349 -19.15 -11.30 10.60
C ASP A 349 -18.66 -9.87 10.92
N ALA A 350 -17.43 -9.50 10.52
CA ALA A 350 -16.90 -8.16 10.68
C ALA A 350 -17.62 -7.11 9.80
N ILE A 351 -18.31 -7.55 8.75
CA ILE A 351 -19.03 -6.69 7.80
C ILE A 351 -20.51 -7.05 7.82
N THR A 352 -21.35 -6.07 8.18
CA THR A 352 -22.81 -6.26 8.23
C THR A 352 -23.40 -6.43 6.83
N GLN A 353 -24.57 -7.08 6.75
CA GLN A 353 -25.28 -7.23 5.47
C GLN A 353 -25.63 -5.87 4.84
N GLU A 354 -26.01 -4.87 5.65
CA GLU A 354 -26.30 -3.52 5.15
C GLU A 354 -25.10 -2.88 4.44
N LYS A 355 -23.88 -3.06 4.99
CA LYS A 355 -22.66 -2.56 4.34
C LYS A 355 -22.38 -3.29 3.03
N ARG A 356 -22.60 -4.60 2.96
CA ARG A 356 -22.50 -5.35 1.72
C ARG A 356 -23.50 -4.85 0.70
N ASP A 357 -24.74 -4.67 1.10
CA ASP A 357 -25.83 -4.23 0.22
C ASP A 357 -25.56 -2.84 -0.39
N VAL A 358 -24.94 -1.92 0.34
CA VAL A 358 -24.53 -0.60 -0.19
C VAL A 358 -23.60 -0.73 -1.39
N VAL A 359 -22.72 -1.74 -1.42
CA VAL A 359 -21.79 -1.97 -2.52
C VAL A 359 -22.39 -2.88 -3.59
N GLU A 360 -22.91 -4.04 -3.17
CA GLU A 360 -23.32 -5.11 -4.09
C GLU A 360 -24.64 -4.83 -4.80
N LYS A 361 -25.51 -4.02 -4.17
CA LYS A 361 -26.82 -3.62 -4.72
C LYS A 361 -26.86 -2.14 -5.15
N ASN A 362 -25.69 -1.51 -5.31
CA ASN A 362 -25.63 -0.13 -5.80
C ASN A 362 -26.14 -0.07 -7.24
N PRO A 363 -27.26 0.62 -7.51
CA PRO A 363 -27.86 0.66 -8.86
C PRO A 363 -26.96 1.39 -9.89
N LYS A 364 -25.99 2.18 -9.43
CA LYS A 364 -24.97 2.83 -10.27
C LYS A 364 -23.66 2.06 -10.32
N GLY A 365 -23.53 0.97 -9.56
CA GLY A 365 -22.29 0.19 -9.48
C GLY A 365 -22.13 -0.77 -10.64
N VAL A 366 -20.88 -1.02 -11.04
CA VAL A 366 -20.55 -1.96 -12.10
C VAL A 366 -21.07 -3.36 -11.77
N LEU A 367 -21.00 -3.81 -10.51
CA LEU A 367 -21.50 -5.13 -10.07
C LEU A 367 -22.97 -5.39 -10.44
N MET A 368 -23.80 -4.35 -10.43
CA MET A 368 -25.22 -4.46 -10.77
C MET A 368 -25.49 -4.34 -12.27
N ASN A 369 -24.67 -3.58 -12.99
CA ASN A 369 -24.94 -3.21 -14.37
C ASN A 369 -24.06 -3.96 -15.39
N GLU A 370 -23.12 -4.78 -14.93
CA GLU A 370 -22.13 -5.43 -15.78
C GLU A 370 -22.74 -6.28 -16.90
N GLU A 371 -23.77 -7.07 -16.59
CA GLU A 371 -24.42 -7.93 -17.59
C GLU A 371 -25.03 -7.10 -18.75
N GLU A 372 -25.68 -5.99 -18.42
CA GLU A 372 -26.25 -5.08 -19.43
C GLU A 372 -25.16 -4.40 -20.24
N ILE A 373 -24.07 -3.96 -19.59
CA ILE A 373 -22.90 -3.35 -20.25
C ILE A 373 -22.26 -4.34 -21.22
N LEU A 374 -22.06 -5.57 -20.79
CA LEU A 374 -21.50 -6.64 -21.63
C LEU A 374 -22.40 -6.96 -22.82
N LYS A 375 -23.71 -6.98 -22.62
CA LYS A 375 -24.68 -7.17 -23.72
C LYS A 375 -24.59 -6.06 -24.75
N LYS A 376 -24.53 -4.80 -24.33
CA LYS A 376 -24.34 -3.65 -25.22
C LYS A 376 -23.02 -3.74 -25.97
N TRP A 377 -21.95 -4.10 -25.28
CA TRP A 377 -20.62 -4.25 -25.91
C TRP A 377 -20.59 -5.33 -27.00
N LYS A 378 -21.14 -6.50 -26.69
CA LYS A 378 -21.25 -7.61 -27.69
C LYS A 378 -22.05 -7.20 -28.89
N ALA A 379 -23.12 -6.45 -28.71
CA ALA A 379 -23.95 -5.96 -29.83
C ALA A 379 -23.25 -4.93 -30.74
N LEU A 380 -22.26 -4.20 -30.20
CA LEU A 380 -21.45 -3.26 -31.01
C LEU A 380 -20.35 -3.97 -31.83
N LYS A 381 -19.97 -5.18 -31.43
CA LYS A 381 -18.90 -5.96 -32.08
C LYS A 381 -19.45 -7.01 -33.08
N SER A 382 -20.77 -7.27 -33.07
CA SER A 382 -21.49 -8.14 -34.02
C SER A 382 -21.91 -7.38 -35.27
#